data_84a40de70eb87b6f8e2bb7b45868fa12
#
_entry.id   84a40de70eb87b6f8e2bb7b45868fa12
#
_cell.length_a   1.000
_cell.length_b   1.000
_cell.length_c   1.000
_cell.angle_alpha   90.00
_cell.angle_beta   90.00
_cell.angle_gamma   90.00
#
_symmetry.space_group_name_H-M   'P 1'
#
loop_
_entity.id
_entity.type
_entity.pdbx_description
1 polymer ?
#
loop_
_entity_poly.entity_id
_entity_poly.type
_entity_poly.pdbx_seq_one_letter_code
_entity_poly.pdbx_strand_id
1 'polypeptide(L)'
;GGPSMGHLVGKDVYRELGRKIDGLTARAPWNDALRALLAELYSEDDARLVAAMPWGFSRIGRLERVTGIARAQLERQLASLCPRGLVMDVHVGGDYYYAPSPMVIGIFEFTMMRTGGTLPYDRWARLFSDYLDEGSLYRENFGDGQRVSLMRAVPHEGSIAAEDYVEVLDYEKAASIIDRADRFAIGICSCRHEHEHAGGRRCKVPLETCSTFGATSVEFMVRNGLAREVSKAEMTDNLARSR
;
A
#
# COMPACT_ATOMS: atom_id res chain seq x y z
N GLY A 1 20.42 -50.81 3.73
CA GLY A 1 20.33 -49.47 4.22
C GLY A 1 20.27 -48.49 3.05
N GLY A 2 19.07 -48.05 2.66
CA GLY A 2 18.91 -47.00 1.68
C GLY A 2 19.13 -45.63 2.34
N PRO A 3 19.60 -44.61 1.62
CA PRO A 3 19.78 -43.30 2.18
C PRO A 3 18.40 -42.68 2.50
N SER A 4 18.23 -42.34 3.76
CA SER A 4 17.11 -41.50 4.22
C SER A 4 17.09 -40.20 3.42
N MET A 5 16.07 -40.01 2.60
CA MET A 5 15.78 -38.70 2.02
C MET A 5 15.38 -37.78 3.19
N GLY A 6 16.32 -37.00 3.64
CA GLY A 6 16.02 -35.88 4.53
C GLY A 6 15.00 -34.99 3.84
N HIS A 7 13.81 -34.87 4.44
CA HIS A 7 12.86 -33.85 4.10
C HIS A 7 13.57 -32.51 4.28
N LEU A 8 13.98 -31.88 3.18
CA LEU A 8 14.17 -30.45 3.11
C LEU A 8 12.80 -29.85 3.48
N VAL A 9 12.63 -29.51 4.75
CA VAL A 9 11.55 -28.63 5.20
C VAL A 9 11.74 -27.36 4.40
N GLY A 10 10.97 -27.19 3.32
CA GLY A 10 11.01 -26.00 2.48
C GLY A 10 10.81 -24.81 3.38
N LYS A 11 11.75 -23.87 3.36
CA LYS A 11 11.59 -22.60 4.10
C LYS A 11 10.24 -22.03 3.72
N ASP A 12 9.41 -21.67 4.71
CA ASP A 12 8.10 -21.06 4.45
C ASP A 12 8.33 -19.74 3.70
N VAL A 13 8.05 -19.76 2.40
CA VAL A 13 8.29 -18.64 1.48
C VAL A 13 7.52 -17.38 1.93
N TYR A 14 6.35 -17.56 2.51
CA TYR A 14 5.57 -16.45 3.04
C TYR A 14 6.18 -15.83 4.29
N ARG A 15 6.90 -16.62 5.09
CA ARG A 15 7.67 -16.10 6.22
C ARG A 15 8.88 -15.29 5.77
N GLU A 16 9.54 -15.69 4.68
CA GLU A 16 10.60 -14.89 4.06
C GLU A 16 10.07 -13.59 3.49
N LEU A 17 8.92 -13.63 2.78
CA LEU A 17 8.22 -12.46 2.32
C LEU A 17 7.79 -11.54 3.49
N GLY A 18 7.22 -12.11 4.55
CA GLY A 18 6.84 -11.36 5.76
C GLY A 18 8.02 -10.61 6.38
N ARG A 19 9.20 -11.24 6.49
CA ARG A 19 10.42 -10.56 6.95
C ARG A 19 10.86 -9.44 6.02
N LYS A 20 10.71 -9.61 4.71
CA LYS A 20 10.98 -8.55 3.74
C LYS A 20 10.05 -7.36 3.97
N ILE A 21 8.75 -7.60 4.10
CA ILE A 21 7.74 -6.55 4.28
C ILE A 21 7.94 -5.84 5.64
N ASP A 22 8.20 -6.58 6.71
CA ASP A 22 8.47 -6.01 8.05
C ASP A 22 9.71 -5.09 8.08
N GLY A 23 10.68 -5.32 7.22
CA GLY A 23 11.88 -4.48 7.10
C GLY A 23 11.71 -3.24 6.20
N LEU A 24 10.53 -2.99 5.63
CA LEU A 24 10.25 -1.81 4.81
C LEU A 24 9.85 -0.61 5.69
N THR A 25 9.21 0.40 5.09
CA THR A 25 8.91 1.69 5.74
C THR A 25 8.07 1.55 7.00
N ALA A 26 7.04 0.68 6.96
CA ALA A 26 6.21 0.35 8.11
C ALA A 26 6.52 -1.07 8.58
N ARG A 27 6.64 -1.24 9.91
CA ARG A 27 6.78 -2.56 10.52
C ARG A 27 5.50 -3.37 10.26
N ALA A 28 5.68 -4.63 9.94
CA ALA A 28 4.61 -5.59 9.70
C ALA A 28 4.91 -6.89 10.47
N PRO A 29 4.66 -6.93 11.78
CA PRO A 29 4.99 -8.06 12.65
C PRO A 29 4.35 -9.35 12.15
N TRP A 30 5.16 -10.42 12.15
CA TRP A 30 4.74 -11.73 11.67
C TRP A 30 3.80 -12.42 12.66
N ASN A 31 2.63 -12.84 12.15
CA ASN A 31 1.68 -13.71 12.84
C ASN A 31 0.92 -14.58 11.81
N ASP A 32 -0.01 -15.42 12.28
CA ASP A 32 -0.79 -16.30 11.40
C ASP A 32 -1.74 -15.52 10.49
N ALA A 33 -2.27 -14.39 10.94
CA ALA A 33 -3.13 -13.52 10.12
C ALA A 33 -2.34 -12.92 8.95
N LEU A 34 -1.12 -12.40 9.19
CA LEU A 34 -0.25 -11.93 8.12
C LEU A 34 0.09 -13.05 7.13
N ARG A 35 0.39 -14.25 7.65
CA ARG A 35 0.66 -15.41 6.79
C ARG A 35 -0.52 -15.71 5.86
N ALA A 36 -1.74 -15.75 6.40
CA ALA A 36 -2.96 -16.02 5.63
C ALA A 36 -3.20 -14.93 4.56
N LEU A 37 -3.01 -13.68 4.93
CA LEU A 37 -3.13 -12.53 4.03
C LEU A 37 -2.12 -12.61 2.88
N LEU A 38 -0.85 -12.86 3.16
CA LEU A 38 0.19 -12.96 2.14
C LEU A 38 -0.02 -14.16 1.20
N ALA A 39 -0.49 -15.29 1.73
CA ALA A 39 -0.81 -16.48 0.92
C ALA A 39 -2.04 -16.27 0.03
N GLU A 40 -2.96 -15.38 0.40
CA GLU A 40 -4.07 -14.98 -0.46
C GLU A 40 -3.64 -14.06 -1.61
N LEU A 41 -2.72 -13.12 -1.32
CA LEU A 41 -2.35 -12.09 -2.27
C LEU A 41 -1.22 -12.48 -3.22
N TYR A 42 -0.29 -13.34 -2.80
CA TYR A 42 0.88 -13.74 -3.57
C TYR A 42 0.86 -15.25 -3.87
N SER A 43 1.15 -15.63 -5.10
CA SER A 43 1.58 -17.00 -5.38
C SER A 43 2.95 -17.27 -4.73
N GLU A 44 3.33 -18.53 -4.56
CA GLU A 44 4.67 -18.85 -4.04
C GLU A 44 5.80 -18.27 -4.88
N ASP A 45 5.65 -18.24 -6.21
CA ASP A 45 6.66 -17.68 -7.12
C ASP A 45 6.72 -16.16 -7.00
N ASP A 46 5.57 -15.47 -6.83
CA ASP A 46 5.53 -14.03 -6.54
C ASP A 46 6.20 -13.73 -5.20
N ALA A 47 5.89 -14.54 -4.17
CA ALA A 47 6.48 -14.38 -2.84
C ALA A 47 8.00 -14.57 -2.86
N ARG A 48 8.52 -15.56 -3.61
CA ARG A 48 9.97 -15.76 -3.80
C ARG A 48 10.61 -14.56 -4.50
N LEU A 49 10.00 -14.07 -5.57
CA LEU A 49 10.49 -12.88 -6.28
C LEU A 49 10.58 -11.70 -5.31
N VAL A 50 9.46 -11.33 -4.65
CA VAL A 50 9.40 -10.13 -3.82
C VAL A 50 10.32 -10.24 -2.59
N ALA A 51 10.44 -11.41 -1.97
CA ALA A 51 11.38 -11.66 -0.88
C ALA A 51 12.84 -11.44 -1.31
N ALA A 52 13.18 -11.79 -2.56
CA ALA A 52 14.54 -11.66 -3.11
C ALA A 52 14.83 -10.25 -3.68
N MET A 53 13.82 -9.40 -3.92
CA MET A 53 14.03 -8.05 -4.44
C MET A 53 14.93 -7.22 -3.52
N PRO A 54 15.69 -6.24 -4.04
CA PRO A 54 16.35 -5.22 -3.24
C PRO A 54 15.34 -4.45 -2.35
N TRP A 55 15.82 -3.86 -1.26
CA TRP A 55 14.98 -3.08 -0.33
C TRP A 55 14.43 -1.76 -0.90
N GLY A 56 15.07 -1.22 -1.92
CA GLY A 56 14.69 0.04 -2.54
C GLY A 56 14.45 -0.11 -4.03
N PHE A 57 14.01 0.98 -4.64
CA PHE A 57 13.73 1.05 -6.07
C PHE A 57 14.93 0.62 -6.93
N SER A 58 14.69 -0.28 -7.84
CA SER A 58 15.72 -0.90 -8.67
C SER A 58 15.22 -1.11 -10.09
N ARG A 59 16.10 -0.89 -11.07
CA ARG A 59 15.82 -1.23 -12.47
C ARG A 59 15.76 -2.74 -12.67
N ILE A 60 15.03 -3.18 -13.68
CA ILE A 60 14.84 -4.60 -13.98
C ILE A 60 16.16 -5.38 -14.14
N GLY A 61 17.20 -4.78 -14.75
CA GLY A 61 18.51 -5.42 -14.88
C GLY A 61 19.23 -5.68 -13.54
N ARG A 62 18.92 -4.91 -12.48
CA ARG A 62 19.38 -5.22 -11.12
C ARG A 62 18.56 -6.36 -10.51
N LEU A 63 17.24 -6.38 -10.74
CA LEU A 63 16.37 -7.48 -10.29
C LEU A 63 16.83 -8.80 -10.89
N GLU A 64 17.08 -8.84 -12.20
CA GLU A 64 17.60 -10.00 -12.93
C GLU A 64 18.88 -10.55 -12.27
N ARG A 65 19.85 -9.69 -11.99
CA ARG A 65 21.12 -10.09 -11.35
C ARG A 65 20.96 -10.59 -9.91
N VAL A 66 20.07 -9.98 -9.13
CA VAL A 66 19.90 -10.31 -7.70
C VAL A 66 19.04 -11.54 -7.51
N THR A 67 17.98 -11.70 -8.31
CA THR A 67 17.03 -12.81 -8.18
C THR A 67 17.45 -14.04 -8.99
N GLY A 68 18.30 -13.88 -10.00
CA GLY A 68 18.64 -14.93 -10.96
C GLY A 68 17.50 -15.32 -11.90
N ILE A 69 16.39 -14.59 -11.89
CA ILE A 69 15.22 -14.83 -12.73
C ILE A 69 15.43 -14.15 -14.08
N ALA A 70 15.18 -14.87 -15.17
CA ALA A 70 15.33 -14.34 -16.51
C ALA A 70 14.40 -13.15 -16.77
N ARG A 71 14.88 -12.15 -17.51
CA ARG A 71 14.18 -10.89 -17.81
C ARG A 71 12.73 -11.10 -18.26
N ALA A 72 12.49 -11.97 -19.22
CA ALA A 72 11.15 -12.21 -19.75
C ALA A 72 10.17 -12.77 -18.68
N GLN A 73 10.67 -13.51 -17.71
CA GLN A 73 9.87 -14.00 -16.59
C GLN A 73 9.61 -12.85 -15.58
N LEU A 74 10.63 -12.05 -15.26
CA LEU A 74 10.48 -10.87 -14.41
C LEU A 74 9.45 -9.89 -14.97
N GLU A 75 9.52 -9.59 -16.27
CA GLU A 75 8.56 -8.70 -16.94
C GLU A 75 7.13 -9.21 -16.80
N ARG A 76 6.87 -10.51 -16.99
CA ARG A 76 5.54 -11.09 -16.78
C ARG A 76 5.06 -11.00 -15.33
N GLN A 77 5.94 -11.34 -14.37
CA GLN A 77 5.57 -11.28 -12.94
C GLN A 77 5.33 -9.84 -12.49
N LEU A 78 6.19 -8.89 -12.88
CA LEU A 78 6.02 -7.48 -12.55
C LEU A 78 4.76 -6.90 -13.21
N ALA A 79 4.45 -7.25 -14.47
CA ALA A 79 3.22 -6.84 -15.15
C ALA A 79 1.95 -7.35 -14.44
N SER A 80 2.04 -8.45 -13.69
CA SER A 80 0.96 -8.96 -12.84
C SER A 80 0.93 -8.29 -11.46
N LEU A 81 2.10 -8.08 -10.84
CA LEU A 81 2.19 -7.61 -9.46
C LEU A 81 1.94 -6.11 -9.31
N CYS A 82 2.41 -5.29 -10.26
CA CYS A 82 2.29 -3.83 -10.17
C CYS A 82 0.84 -3.33 -10.21
N PRO A 83 -0.03 -3.77 -11.15
CA PRO A 83 -1.45 -3.38 -11.14
C PRO A 83 -2.22 -3.89 -9.92
N ARG A 84 -1.69 -4.90 -9.23
CA ARG A 84 -2.25 -5.41 -7.97
C ARG A 84 -1.75 -4.63 -6.75
N GLY A 85 -0.79 -3.71 -6.95
CA GLY A 85 -0.18 -2.93 -5.89
C GLY A 85 0.74 -3.72 -4.95
N LEU A 86 1.16 -4.92 -5.37
CA LEU A 86 2.01 -5.82 -4.58
C LEU A 86 3.51 -5.56 -4.80
N VAL A 87 3.82 -4.87 -5.88
CA VAL A 87 5.11 -4.25 -6.19
C VAL A 87 4.83 -2.84 -6.67
N MET A 88 5.54 -1.87 -6.14
CA MET A 88 5.50 -0.50 -6.65
C MET A 88 6.42 -0.39 -7.87
N ASP A 89 5.94 0.28 -8.90
CA ASP A 89 6.74 0.66 -10.05
C ASP A 89 6.60 2.18 -10.27
N VAL A 90 7.70 2.85 -10.41
CA VAL A 90 7.73 4.29 -10.71
C VAL A 90 8.48 4.54 -11.99
N HIS A 91 7.97 5.47 -12.80
CA HIS A 91 8.58 5.86 -14.06
C HIS A 91 9.28 7.21 -13.88
N VAL A 92 10.60 7.21 -14.00
CA VAL A 92 11.42 8.40 -13.82
C VAL A 92 12.51 8.44 -14.89
N GLY A 93 12.62 9.56 -15.60
CA GLY A 93 13.66 9.76 -16.61
C GLY A 93 13.64 8.76 -17.77
N GLY A 94 12.48 8.24 -18.13
CA GLY A 94 12.32 7.25 -19.20
C GLY A 94 12.52 5.78 -18.77
N ASP A 95 12.85 5.52 -17.50
CA ASP A 95 13.09 4.19 -16.96
C ASP A 95 12.07 3.81 -15.88
N TYR A 96 11.74 2.52 -15.79
CA TYR A 96 10.96 1.96 -14.69
C TYR A 96 11.86 1.47 -13.57
N TYR A 97 11.46 1.79 -12.34
CA TYR A 97 12.06 1.32 -11.10
C TYR A 97 11.04 0.59 -10.26
N TYR A 98 11.42 -0.55 -9.71
CA TYR A 98 10.55 -1.47 -8.97
C TYR A 98 11.02 -1.60 -7.53
N ALA A 99 10.08 -1.62 -6.59
CA ALA A 99 10.33 -1.89 -5.18
C ALA A 99 9.21 -2.74 -4.58
N PRO A 100 9.50 -3.58 -3.56
CA PRO A 100 8.45 -4.24 -2.80
C PRO A 100 7.50 -3.22 -2.19
N SER A 101 6.20 -3.47 -2.22
CA SER A 101 5.22 -2.64 -1.53
C SER A 101 5.29 -2.90 -0.02
N PRO A 102 5.36 -1.86 0.84
CA PRO A 102 5.22 -2.03 2.28
C PRO A 102 3.79 -2.45 2.63
N MET A 103 3.56 -2.89 3.89
CA MET A 103 2.20 -3.23 4.33
C MET A 103 1.29 -2.01 4.26
N VAL A 104 1.75 -0.88 4.80
CA VAL A 104 1.07 0.42 4.89
C VAL A 104 2.13 1.51 4.56
N ILE A 105 1.97 2.44 3.72
CA ILE A 105 1.05 2.64 2.61
C ILE A 105 1.53 1.77 1.45
N GLY A 106 0.74 0.82 1.03
CA GLY A 106 1.19 -0.16 0.03
C GLY A 106 0.18 -1.29 -0.14
N ILE A 107 0.51 -2.49 0.33
CA ILE A 107 -0.27 -3.72 0.10
C ILE A 107 -1.74 -3.53 0.50
N PHE A 108 -2.01 -2.96 1.69
CA PHE A 108 -3.36 -2.73 2.17
C PHE A 108 -4.12 -1.77 1.25
N GLU A 109 -3.57 -0.56 1.08
CA GLU A 109 -4.25 0.48 0.33
C GLU A 109 -4.48 0.06 -1.11
N PHE A 110 -3.44 -0.37 -1.80
CA PHE A 110 -3.55 -0.67 -3.23
C PHE A 110 -4.44 -1.89 -3.50
N THR A 111 -4.44 -2.90 -2.63
CA THR A 111 -5.36 -4.03 -2.77
C THR A 111 -6.82 -3.57 -2.62
N MET A 112 -7.13 -2.79 -1.59
CA MET A 112 -8.49 -2.34 -1.31
C MET A 112 -8.93 -1.13 -2.18
N MET A 113 -8.01 -0.51 -2.94
CA MET A 113 -8.32 0.52 -3.94
C MET A 113 -8.66 -0.05 -5.31
N ARG A 114 -8.37 -1.33 -5.56
CA ARG A 114 -8.67 -1.96 -6.86
C ARG A 114 -10.17 -2.00 -7.11
N THR A 115 -10.54 -1.79 -8.36
CA THR A 115 -11.93 -1.82 -8.83
C THR A 115 -12.06 -2.65 -10.09
N GLY A 116 -13.28 -3.03 -10.44
CA GLY A 116 -13.59 -3.78 -11.65
C GLY A 116 -13.50 -5.30 -11.48
N GLY A 117 -14.21 -6.03 -12.33
CA GLY A 117 -14.28 -7.47 -12.29
C GLY A 117 -14.93 -8.04 -11.03
N THR A 118 -14.81 -9.34 -10.87
CA THR A 118 -15.25 -10.09 -9.67
C THR A 118 -14.08 -10.24 -8.71
N LEU A 119 -13.77 -9.19 -7.94
CA LEU A 119 -12.70 -9.24 -6.94
C LEU A 119 -13.28 -9.74 -5.58
N PRO A 120 -12.52 -10.55 -4.83
CA PRO A 120 -13.00 -11.15 -3.58
C PRO A 120 -12.90 -10.17 -2.38
N TYR A 121 -13.54 -8.99 -2.51
CA TYR A 121 -13.44 -7.91 -1.51
C TYR A 121 -13.77 -8.34 -0.10
N ASP A 122 -14.85 -9.11 0.10
CA ASP A 122 -15.26 -9.59 1.43
C ASP A 122 -14.19 -10.49 2.08
N ARG A 123 -13.48 -11.27 1.26
CA ARG A 123 -12.39 -12.11 1.74
C ARG A 123 -11.17 -11.27 2.10
N TRP A 124 -10.80 -10.34 1.23
CA TRP A 124 -9.68 -9.44 1.48
C TRP A 124 -9.92 -8.56 2.70
N ALA A 125 -11.10 -7.96 2.81
CA ALA A 125 -11.48 -7.14 3.94
C ALA A 125 -11.35 -7.91 5.26
N ARG A 126 -11.88 -9.14 5.34
CA ARG A 126 -11.74 -9.98 6.54
C ARG A 126 -10.28 -10.27 6.88
N LEU A 127 -9.45 -10.66 5.90
CA LEU A 127 -8.04 -10.95 6.14
C LEU A 127 -7.26 -9.71 6.60
N PHE A 128 -7.57 -8.54 6.06
CA PHE A 128 -6.97 -7.29 6.53
C PHE A 128 -7.48 -6.90 7.92
N SER A 129 -8.78 -7.01 8.20
CA SER A 129 -9.33 -6.79 9.56
C SER A 129 -8.68 -7.73 10.57
N ASP A 130 -8.59 -9.03 10.28
CA ASP A 130 -7.97 -10.01 11.18
C ASP A 130 -6.53 -9.63 11.54
N TYR A 131 -5.77 -9.10 10.58
CA TYR A 131 -4.40 -8.66 10.80
C TYR A 131 -4.29 -7.31 11.52
N LEU A 132 -5.10 -6.34 11.14
CA LEU A 132 -5.05 -4.98 11.70
C LEU A 132 -5.63 -4.92 13.12
N ASP A 133 -6.73 -5.64 13.38
CA ASP A 133 -7.43 -5.65 14.66
C ASP A 133 -6.65 -6.41 15.77
N GLU A 134 -5.74 -7.31 15.38
CA GLU A 134 -4.79 -7.94 16.32
C GLU A 134 -3.88 -6.89 16.99
N GLY A 135 -3.65 -5.76 16.34
CA GLY A 135 -3.05 -4.56 16.91
C GLY A 135 -1.51 -4.55 16.97
N SER A 136 -0.80 -5.62 16.60
CA SER A 136 0.68 -5.65 16.62
C SER A 136 1.29 -4.61 15.66
N LEU A 137 0.69 -4.43 14.49
CA LEU A 137 1.12 -3.39 13.53
C LEU A 137 1.09 -2.00 14.17
N TYR A 138 0.01 -1.68 14.88
CA TYR A 138 -0.13 -0.39 15.55
C TYR A 138 0.86 -0.22 16.71
N ARG A 139 1.03 -1.25 17.53
CA ARG A 139 1.99 -1.23 18.65
C ARG A 139 3.41 -0.99 18.18
N GLU A 140 3.83 -1.66 17.11
CA GLU A 140 5.20 -1.54 16.58
C GLU A 140 5.47 -0.23 15.83
N ASN A 141 4.46 0.41 15.28
CA ASN A 141 4.61 1.64 14.49
C ASN A 141 4.24 2.92 15.26
N PHE A 142 3.32 2.85 16.24
CA PHE A 142 2.76 4.01 16.92
C PHE A 142 2.74 3.87 18.47
N GLY A 143 3.36 2.81 18.99
CA GLY A 143 3.44 2.55 20.43
C GLY A 143 4.35 3.53 21.18
N ASP A 144 4.40 3.37 22.50
CA ASP A 144 5.24 4.19 23.39
C ASP A 144 6.71 4.15 22.96
N GLY A 145 7.33 5.33 22.84
CA GLY A 145 8.71 5.50 22.42
C GLY A 145 8.92 5.74 20.92
N GLN A 146 7.91 5.62 20.08
CA GLN A 146 7.99 6.02 18.68
C GLN A 146 7.98 7.56 18.56
N ARG A 147 9.03 8.11 17.94
CA ARG A 147 9.21 9.57 17.82
C ARG A 147 8.66 10.15 16.53
N VAL A 148 8.41 9.32 15.52
CA VAL A 148 7.97 9.75 14.19
C VAL A 148 6.78 8.88 13.77
N SER A 149 5.64 9.50 13.52
CA SER A 149 4.49 8.83 12.93
C SER A 149 4.64 8.77 11.41
N LEU A 150 4.40 7.61 10.83
CA LEU A 150 4.31 7.44 9.37
C LEU A 150 3.07 8.11 8.77
N MET A 151 2.05 8.30 9.59
CA MET A 151 0.78 8.94 9.22
C MET A 151 0.49 10.08 10.17
N ARG A 152 -0.06 11.16 9.64
CA ARG A 152 -0.52 12.31 10.44
C ARG A 152 -1.90 12.77 9.97
N ALA A 153 -2.69 13.30 10.86
CA ALA A 153 -3.88 14.04 10.50
C ALA A 153 -3.49 15.32 9.74
N VAL A 154 -4.16 15.56 8.61
CA VAL A 154 -4.01 16.80 7.86
C VAL A 154 -5.19 17.68 8.21
N PRO A 155 -4.98 18.80 8.94
CA PRO A 155 -6.08 19.66 9.34
C PRO A 155 -6.67 20.41 8.14
N HIS A 156 -7.97 20.61 8.19
CA HIS A 156 -8.69 21.51 7.30
C HIS A 156 -9.44 22.57 8.13
N GLU A 157 -9.85 23.66 7.49
CA GLU A 157 -10.38 24.87 8.16
C GLU A 157 -11.60 24.62 9.06
N GLY A 158 -12.36 23.56 8.87
CA GLY A 158 -13.51 23.22 9.72
C GLY A 158 -13.25 22.13 10.75
N SER A 159 -12.02 21.64 10.92
CA SER A 159 -11.69 20.53 11.82
C SER A 159 -11.26 20.97 13.22
N ILE A 160 -11.04 22.27 13.43
CA ILE A 160 -10.60 22.85 14.71
C ILE A 160 -11.73 23.71 15.23
N ALA A 161 -12.21 23.42 16.45
CA ALA A 161 -13.18 24.28 17.10
C ALA A 161 -12.53 25.63 17.45
N ALA A 162 -13.29 26.73 17.36
CA ALA A 162 -12.78 28.08 17.62
C ALA A 162 -12.27 28.26 19.07
N GLU A 163 -12.64 27.35 19.95
CA GLU A 163 -12.30 27.33 21.37
C GLU A 163 -10.95 26.65 21.64
N ASP A 164 -10.49 25.82 20.70
CA ASP A 164 -9.20 25.11 20.77
C ASP A 164 -8.15 25.89 19.99
N TYR A 165 -7.31 26.67 20.69
CA TYR A 165 -6.22 27.36 20.07
C TYR A 165 -5.13 26.35 19.66
N VAL A 166 -5.16 25.92 18.39
CA VAL A 166 -4.09 25.15 17.76
C VAL A 166 -3.53 25.96 16.60
N GLU A 167 -2.26 26.33 16.67
CA GLU A 167 -1.58 26.97 15.57
C GLU A 167 -1.29 25.92 14.47
N VAL A 168 -2.07 25.97 13.39
CA VAL A 168 -1.83 25.15 12.21
C VAL A 168 -1.03 25.95 11.20
N LEU A 169 0.20 25.53 10.96
CA LEU A 169 1.08 26.18 9.99
C LEU A 169 0.50 26.06 8.57
N ASP A 170 0.63 27.10 7.76
CA ASP A 170 0.03 27.15 6.42
C ASP A 170 0.43 26.00 5.51
N TYR A 171 1.68 25.50 5.63
CA TYR A 171 2.11 24.35 4.81
C TYR A 171 1.50 23.01 5.26
N GLU A 172 0.86 22.96 6.41
CA GLU A 172 0.19 21.75 6.95
C GLU A 172 -1.27 21.68 6.57
N LYS A 173 -1.87 22.79 6.15
CA LYS A 173 -3.28 22.82 5.72
C LYS A 173 -3.47 22.04 4.42
N ALA A 174 -4.57 21.29 4.34
CA ALA A 174 -4.90 20.52 3.14
C ALA A 174 -4.98 21.41 1.87
N ALA A 175 -5.53 22.61 1.98
CA ALA A 175 -5.58 23.58 0.88
C ALA A 175 -4.18 23.96 0.39
N SER A 176 -3.23 24.22 1.31
CA SER A 176 -1.84 24.55 0.96
C SER A 176 -1.11 23.39 0.26
N ILE A 177 -1.43 22.13 0.61
CA ILE A 177 -0.90 20.96 -0.09
C ILE A 177 -1.42 20.93 -1.52
N ILE A 178 -2.73 21.16 -1.71
CA ILE A 178 -3.36 21.24 -3.04
C ILE A 178 -2.75 22.40 -3.85
N ASP A 179 -2.52 23.55 -3.23
CA ASP A 179 -1.98 24.72 -3.91
C ASP A 179 -0.56 24.53 -4.47
N ARG A 180 0.24 23.73 -3.80
CA ARG A 180 1.65 23.44 -4.18
C ARG A 180 1.79 22.26 -5.13
N ALA A 181 0.79 21.39 -5.22
CA ALA A 181 0.85 20.23 -6.08
C ALA A 181 0.52 20.60 -7.54
N ASP A 182 1.12 19.88 -8.47
CA ASP A 182 0.99 20.07 -9.91
C ASP A 182 0.04 19.06 -10.56
N ARG A 183 -0.13 17.88 -9.95
CA ARG A 183 -1.01 16.81 -10.45
C ARG A 183 -1.79 16.20 -9.30
N PHE A 184 -3.00 15.71 -9.63
CA PHE A 184 -3.96 15.21 -8.67
C PHE A 184 -4.64 13.94 -9.18
N ALA A 185 -4.91 12.99 -8.28
CA ALA A 185 -5.75 11.84 -8.59
C ALA A 185 -6.67 11.50 -7.41
N ILE A 186 -7.84 10.97 -7.71
CA ILE A 186 -8.82 10.50 -6.73
C ILE A 186 -9.06 9.01 -6.96
N GLY A 187 -8.95 8.23 -5.90
CA GLY A 187 -9.23 6.81 -5.87
C GLY A 187 -10.23 6.43 -4.79
N ILE A 188 -10.56 5.16 -4.73
CA ILE A 188 -11.38 4.61 -3.66
C ILE A 188 -10.58 4.64 -2.34
N CYS A 189 -11.23 5.08 -1.27
CA CYS A 189 -10.66 5.04 0.07
C CYS A 189 -10.56 3.58 0.55
N SER A 190 -9.34 3.07 0.66
CA SER A 190 -9.06 1.69 1.09
C SER A 190 -9.68 1.35 2.44
N CYS A 191 -9.55 2.24 3.43
CA CYS A 191 -10.09 2.04 4.78
C CYS A 191 -11.62 1.96 4.79
N ARG A 192 -12.32 2.84 4.04
CA ARG A 192 -13.78 2.80 3.96
C ARG A 192 -14.28 1.59 3.16
N HIS A 193 -13.57 1.22 2.11
CA HIS A 193 -13.90 0.09 1.27
C HIS A 193 -13.70 -1.23 2.01
N GLU A 194 -12.63 -1.35 2.77
CA GLU A 194 -12.40 -2.49 3.66
C GLU A 194 -13.54 -2.60 4.70
N HIS A 195 -13.83 -1.53 5.42
CA HIS A 195 -14.90 -1.53 6.42
C HIS A 195 -16.30 -1.79 5.84
N GLU A 196 -16.55 -1.39 4.60
CA GLU A 196 -17.81 -1.71 3.91
C GLU A 196 -17.98 -3.21 3.73
N HIS A 197 -16.91 -3.90 3.29
CA HIS A 197 -16.91 -5.34 3.05
C HIS A 197 -16.69 -6.18 4.30
N ALA A 198 -16.08 -5.64 5.35
CA ALA A 198 -16.00 -6.27 6.67
C ALA A 198 -17.26 -6.07 7.52
N GLY A 199 -18.25 -5.29 7.05
CA GLY A 199 -19.52 -5.03 7.74
C GLY A 199 -19.43 -3.96 8.84
N GLY A 200 -18.34 -3.20 8.92
CA GLY A 200 -18.09 -2.21 9.97
C GLY A 200 -18.23 -0.73 9.56
N ARG A 201 -18.59 -0.44 8.31
CA ARG A 201 -18.66 0.95 7.83
C ARG A 201 -19.72 1.77 8.57
N ARG A 202 -19.27 2.80 9.28
CA ARG A 202 -20.14 3.70 10.06
C ARG A 202 -20.30 5.09 9.43
N CYS A 203 -19.40 5.49 8.51
CA CYS A 203 -19.42 6.82 7.92
C CYS A 203 -20.14 6.82 6.57
N LYS A 204 -20.85 7.94 6.28
CA LYS A 204 -21.62 8.14 5.04
C LYS A 204 -20.82 8.84 3.93
N VAL A 205 -19.55 9.17 4.19
CA VAL A 205 -18.66 9.82 3.21
C VAL A 205 -18.50 8.91 1.98
N PRO A 206 -18.53 9.43 0.76
CA PRO A 206 -18.34 8.62 -0.46
C PRO A 206 -17.03 7.81 -0.44
N LEU A 207 -17.02 6.68 -1.14
CA LEU A 207 -15.80 5.88 -1.27
C LEU A 207 -14.71 6.56 -2.08
N GLU A 208 -15.06 7.23 -3.18
CA GLU A 208 -14.11 7.95 -4.04
C GLU A 208 -13.65 9.26 -3.39
N THR A 209 -12.79 9.15 -2.39
CA THR A 209 -12.27 10.29 -1.64
C THR A 209 -10.79 10.19 -1.27
N CYS A 210 -10.11 9.11 -1.64
CA CYS A 210 -8.68 8.98 -1.40
C CYS A 210 -7.91 9.88 -2.38
N SER A 211 -7.22 10.89 -1.86
CA SER A 211 -6.55 11.93 -2.63
C SER A 211 -5.06 11.63 -2.78
N THR A 212 -4.55 11.71 -4.00
CA THR A 212 -3.12 11.55 -4.32
C THR A 212 -2.59 12.83 -4.98
N PHE A 213 -1.39 13.25 -4.59
CA PHE A 213 -0.76 14.50 -5.02
C PHE A 213 0.64 14.24 -5.59
N GLY A 214 1.04 15.07 -6.57
CA GLY A 214 2.37 15.08 -7.16
C GLY A 214 2.57 14.12 -8.33
N ALA A 215 3.43 14.53 -9.27
CA ALA A 215 3.54 13.91 -10.59
C ALA A 215 3.80 12.40 -10.57
N THR A 216 4.79 11.95 -9.77
CA THR A 216 5.18 10.53 -9.72
C THR A 216 4.11 9.65 -9.07
N SER A 217 3.51 10.12 -7.96
CA SER A 217 2.47 9.37 -7.25
C SER A 217 1.19 9.26 -8.08
N VAL A 218 0.77 10.36 -8.71
CA VAL A 218 -0.39 10.38 -9.60
C VAL A 218 -0.17 9.47 -10.80
N GLU A 219 1.00 9.53 -11.43
CA GLU A 219 1.35 8.65 -12.56
C GLU A 219 1.24 7.17 -12.16
N PHE A 220 1.84 6.78 -11.03
CA PHE A 220 1.76 5.42 -10.50
C PHE A 220 0.30 4.98 -10.27
N MET A 221 -0.49 5.79 -9.59
CA MET A 221 -1.87 5.45 -9.23
C MET A 221 -2.77 5.32 -10.47
N VAL A 222 -2.63 6.24 -11.43
CA VAL A 222 -3.46 6.25 -12.66
C VAL A 222 -3.06 5.10 -13.58
N ARG A 223 -1.76 4.90 -13.80
CA ARG A 223 -1.26 3.84 -14.68
C ARG A 223 -1.63 2.44 -14.18
N ASN A 224 -1.62 2.23 -12.86
CA ASN A 224 -2.02 0.95 -12.26
C ASN A 224 -3.54 0.81 -12.03
N GLY A 225 -4.36 1.78 -12.49
CA GLY A 225 -5.82 1.70 -12.37
C GLY A 225 -6.36 1.84 -10.94
N LEU A 226 -5.57 2.43 -10.03
CA LEU A 226 -5.93 2.62 -8.62
C LEU A 226 -6.63 3.95 -8.36
N ALA A 227 -6.49 4.91 -9.27
CA ALA A 227 -7.11 6.22 -9.19
C ALA A 227 -7.31 6.81 -10.59
N ARG A 228 -8.16 7.84 -10.69
CA ARG A 228 -8.30 8.65 -11.89
C ARG A 228 -7.66 10.02 -11.69
N GLU A 229 -7.03 10.54 -12.72
CA GLU A 229 -6.49 11.91 -12.71
C GLU A 229 -7.62 12.94 -12.71
N VAL A 230 -7.45 14.01 -11.94
CA VAL A 230 -8.46 15.05 -11.76
C VAL A 230 -7.85 16.45 -11.82
N SER A 231 -8.68 17.45 -12.04
CA SER A 231 -8.28 18.86 -11.95
C SER A 231 -8.09 19.30 -10.50
N LYS A 232 -7.37 20.43 -10.31
CA LYS A 232 -7.24 21.08 -9.00
C LYS A 232 -8.59 21.44 -8.39
N ALA A 233 -9.54 21.95 -9.21
CA ALA A 233 -10.88 22.30 -8.77
C ALA A 233 -11.61 21.06 -8.22
N GLU A 234 -11.59 19.96 -8.96
CA GLU A 234 -12.21 18.70 -8.54
C GLU A 234 -11.56 18.11 -7.27
N MET A 235 -10.23 18.26 -7.11
CA MET A 235 -9.53 17.87 -5.88
C MET A 235 -9.98 18.71 -4.69
N THR A 236 -10.18 20.02 -4.86
CA THR A 236 -10.69 20.91 -3.81
C THR A 236 -12.12 20.52 -3.41
N ASP A 237 -12.98 20.24 -4.38
CA ASP A 237 -14.33 19.74 -4.12
C ASP A 237 -14.32 18.39 -3.41
N ASN A 238 -13.38 17.51 -3.75
CA ASN A 238 -13.21 16.23 -3.09
C ASN A 238 -12.83 16.40 -1.62
N LEU A 239 -11.98 17.35 -1.29
CA LEU A 239 -11.64 17.67 0.10
C LEU A 239 -12.89 18.06 0.89
N ALA A 240 -13.77 18.87 0.32
CA ALA A 240 -15.03 19.26 0.95
C ALA A 240 -15.99 18.06 1.17
N ARG A 241 -16.05 17.12 0.22
CA ARG A 241 -16.87 15.90 0.32
C ARG A 241 -16.33 14.85 1.29
N SER A 242 -15.06 14.95 1.66
CA SER A 242 -14.38 13.99 2.54
C SER A 242 -14.56 14.28 4.04
N ARG A 243 -15.28 15.33 4.35
CA ARG A 243 -15.59 15.81 5.72
C ARG A 243 -16.60 14.96 6.45
#